data_2788061d6c56791df4cf7e4b50e24a4e
#
_entry.id   2788061d6c56791df4cf7e4b50e24a4e
#
_cell.length_a   1.000
_cell.length_b   1.000
_cell.length_c   1.000
_cell.angle_alpha   90.00
_cell.angle_beta   90.00
_cell.angle_gamma   90.00
#
_symmetry.space_group_name_H-M   'P 1'
#
loop_
_entity.id
_entity.type
_entity.pdbx_description
1 polymer ?
#
loop_
_entity_poly.entity_id
_entity_poly.type
_entity_poly.pdbx_seq_one_letter_code
_entity_poly.pdbx_strand_id
1 'polypeptide(L)'
;MKTEKLKQNVKGYVHQFEDGGLRLLRKGQKGVIHAIFSRFGLVLILLLLQVGLLFSIFRWFGNLWPHYFGGSVVVTSAMVIYLLNSKMDNSAKITWMVVVAIAPVVGIPMFFYVKSNFGHNILRKRLLELEDQLRGWLPQSQKAVEQLKALEPGAASLAKYLYGRGGGFPVYQNTAMTYFPGGEAKFEELLRQLETAEEYIFVEYFIIDEGLMWGKILEVLARKALQGVDVRVMYDGTCEFSTLPRNYPRLLEKLNIQCKVFSPVQPFVSTHYNYRDHRKILVIDGRVGFTGGVNLADEYINHIQKHGRWKDAAVMLEGEAVRSLTAQFLQMWGILKEPEYEQFLTRPIPVPENAKGVAAPYGDCPLDGERVGEMVYIDLLNRARDYIHIMTPYLILDGELETALKFAAERGVDVHLILPGKPDKQFPYALAKSHYSALLDSGVKISEWSPGFVHAKVFVVDGREAVVGTINLDYRSLYHHFEDAVWMVDAPCIRDIEQDFQHTLEQCRTVENTSASIWQKNYLLRATGMLLKVIAPLL
;
A
#
# COMPACT_ATOMS: atom_id res chain seq x y z
N MET A 1 21.76 11.26 33.21
CA MET A 1 22.29 9.92 33.49
C MET A 1 21.83 8.87 32.46
N LYS A 2 20.53 8.73 32.11
CA LYS A 2 20.08 7.74 31.10
C LYS A 2 20.51 8.10 29.66
N THR A 3 20.49 9.37 29.28
CA THR A 3 20.96 9.87 27.98
C THR A 3 22.47 9.69 27.76
N GLU A 4 23.27 9.75 28.85
CA GLU A 4 24.72 9.49 28.78
C GLU A 4 25.05 8.00 28.60
N LYS A 5 24.24 7.08 29.18
CA LYS A 5 24.36 5.65 28.89
C LYS A 5 24.05 5.33 27.43
N LEU A 6 23.05 5.98 26.82
CA LEU A 6 22.77 5.87 25.40
C LEU A 6 23.99 6.32 24.57
N LYS A 7 24.57 7.46 24.94
CA LYS A 7 25.79 8.00 24.29
C LYS A 7 27.03 7.12 24.49
N GLN A 8 27.16 6.42 25.61
CA GLN A 8 28.28 5.53 25.88
C GLN A 8 28.18 4.17 25.18
N ASN A 9 26.99 3.56 25.10
CA ASN A 9 26.81 2.26 24.44
C ASN A 9 26.86 2.35 22.90
N VAL A 10 26.67 3.54 22.35
CA VAL A 10 26.55 3.78 20.91
C VAL A 10 27.65 4.72 20.36
N LYS A 11 28.68 5.03 21.18
CA LYS A 11 29.85 5.84 20.76
C LYS A 11 30.50 5.25 19.50
N GLY A 12 30.28 5.92 18.36
CA GLY A 12 30.84 5.56 17.05
C GLY A 12 29.80 5.15 15.98
N TYR A 13 28.54 4.91 16.35
CA TYR A 13 27.49 4.49 15.41
C TYR A 13 26.33 5.48 15.31
N VAL A 14 26.15 6.37 16.29
CA VAL A 14 25.07 7.34 16.33
C VAL A 14 25.60 8.73 16.08
N HIS A 15 25.03 9.41 15.08
CA HIS A 15 25.26 10.83 14.80
C HIS A 15 23.96 11.59 15.11
N GLN A 16 24.08 12.80 15.64
CA GLN A 16 22.95 13.70 15.84
C GLN A 16 22.73 14.53 14.57
N PHE A 17 21.48 14.74 14.17
CA PHE A 17 21.12 15.76 13.18
C PHE A 17 21.35 17.16 13.78
N GLU A 18 21.60 18.16 12.92
CA GLU A 18 21.70 19.56 13.34
C GLU A 18 20.42 20.03 14.03
N ASP A 19 19.24 19.49 13.60
CA ASP A 19 17.92 19.78 14.14
C ASP A 19 17.44 18.81 15.23
N GLY A 20 18.32 17.94 15.76
CA GLY A 20 18.00 16.90 16.73
C GLY A 20 17.60 15.56 16.07
N GLY A 21 17.49 14.51 16.89
CA GLY A 21 17.20 13.15 16.42
C GLY A 21 18.45 12.26 16.24
N LEU A 22 18.24 10.95 16.17
CA LEU A 22 19.32 9.96 16.02
C LEU A 22 19.51 9.54 14.57
N ARG A 23 20.79 9.39 14.17
CA ARG A 23 21.18 8.89 12.86
C ARG A 23 22.19 7.74 13.00
N LEU A 24 21.93 6.60 12.34
CA LEU A 24 22.80 5.43 12.38
C LEU A 24 23.81 5.36 11.23
N LEU A 25 23.60 6.14 10.16
CA LEU A 25 24.46 6.15 8.99
C LEU A 25 25.33 7.42 8.93
N ARG A 26 26.57 7.30 8.41
CA ARG A 26 27.44 8.46 8.15
C ARG A 26 26.98 9.23 6.91
N LYS A 27 26.95 10.57 6.99
CA LYS A 27 26.67 11.46 5.86
C LYS A 27 27.71 11.18 4.75
N GLY A 28 27.26 10.84 3.53
CA GLY A 28 28.14 10.72 2.34
C GLY A 28 28.37 9.30 1.80
N GLN A 29 27.73 8.26 2.32
CA GLN A 29 27.86 6.89 1.76
C GLN A 29 27.06 6.64 0.47
N LYS A 30 26.38 7.66 -0.08
CA LYS A 30 25.63 7.58 -1.34
C LYS A 30 26.52 8.14 -2.49
N GLY A 31 27.32 7.31 -3.14
CA GLY A 31 28.08 7.67 -4.35
C GLY A 31 27.62 6.88 -5.57
N VAL A 32 27.78 7.42 -6.80
CA VAL A 32 27.42 6.76 -8.09
C VAL A 32 28.08 5.38 -8.22
N ILE A 33 29.31 5.21 -7.72
CA ILE A 33 30.03 3.92 -7.69
C ILE A 33 29.29 2.92 -6.76
N HIS A 34 28.75 3.38 -5.65
CA HIS A 34 27.96 2.54 -4.75
C HIS A 34 26.62 2.14 -5.38
N ALA A 35 26.02 2.98 -6.23
CA ALA A 35 24.79 2.66 -6.97
C ALA A 35 25.02 1.57 -8.03
N ILE A 36 26.17 1.60 -8.75
CA ILE A 36 26.54 0.61 -9.79
C ILE A 36 26.92 -0.74 -9.16
N PHE A 37 27.67 -0.73 -8.06
CA PHE A 37 28.03 -1.92 -7.29
C PHE A 37 27.06 -2.23 -6.16
N SER A 38 25.96 -1.48 -6.06
CA SER A 38 24.85 -1.81 -5.21
C SER A 38 24.14 -3.07 -5.73
N ARG A 39 23.36 -3.73 -4.89
CA ARG A 39 22.48 -4.84 -5.31
C ARG A 39 21.60 -4.47 -6.50
N PHE A 40 21.15 -3.23 -6.59
CA PHE A 40 20.36 -2.73 -7.70
C PHE A 40 21.14 -2.80 -9.02
N GLY A 41 22.38 -2.33 -9.05
CA GLY A 41 23.25 -2.43 -10.23
C GLY A 41 23.51 -3.89 -10.61
N LEU A 42 23.79 -4.76 -9.63
CA LEU A 42 24.03 -6.18 -9.86
C LEU A 42 22.75 -6.90 -10.34
N VAL A 43 21.60 -6.61 -9.73
CA VAL A 43 20.28 -7.12 -10.18
C VAL A 43 19.95 -6.63 -11.58
N LEU A 44 20.18 -5.36 -11.87
CA LEU A 44 19.95 -4.79 -13.21
C LEU A 44 20.85 -5.45 -14.26
N ILE A 45 22.14 -5.66 -13.95
CA ILE A 45 23.10 -6.35 -14.86
C ILE A 45 22.64 -7.80 -15.08
N LEU A 46 22.24 -8.53 -14.03
CA LEU A 46 21.76 -9.90 -14.15
C LEU A 46 20.45 -9.97 -14.94
N LEU A 47 19.53 -9.01 -14.75
CA LEU A 47 18.31 -8.86 -15.55
C LEU A 47 18.62 -8.62 -17.02
N LEU A 48 19.54 -7.69 -17.32
CA LEU A 48 19.96 -7.41 -18.70
C LEU A 48 20.64 -8.62 -19.35
N LEU A 49 21.49 -9.34 -18.61
CA LEU A 49 22.11 -10.59 -19.07
C LEU A 49 21.06 -11.66 -19.33
N GLN A 50 20.04 -11.79 -18.46
CA GLN A 50 18.97 -12.77 -18.62
C GLN A 50 18.08 -12.43 -19.81
N VAL A 51 17.72 -11.15 -20.02
CA VAL A 51 17.00 -10.68 -21.21
C VAL A 51 17.84 -10.89 -22.47
N GLY A 52 19.15 -10.62 -22.43
CA GLY A 52 20.09 -10.86 -23.53
C GLY A 52 20.20 -12.36 -23.88
N LEU A 53 20.23 -13.22 -22.88
CA LEU A 53 20.27 -14.68 -23.06
C LEU A 53 18.95 -15.18 -23.65
N LEU A 54 17.81 -14.72 -23.17
CA LEU A 54 16.49 -15.02 -23.72
C LEU A 54 16.38 -14.54 -25.18
N PHE A 55 16.86 -13.34 -25.48
CA PHE A 55 16.89 -12.80 -26.84
C PHE A 55 17.81 -13.59 -27.76
N SER A 56 18.97 -14.04 -27.27
CA SER A 56 19.92 -14.88 -28.00
C SER A 56 19.35 -16.27 -28.32
N ILE A 57 18.66 -16.88 -27.33
CA ILE A 57 17.92 -18.13 -27.51
C ILE A 57 16.82 -17.94 -28.56
N PHE A 58 16.07 -16.84 -28.47
CA PHE A 58 15.01 -16.50 -29.44
C PHE A 58 15.57 -16.37 -30.86
N ARG A 59 16.71 -15.66 -31.04
CA ARG A 59 17.37 -15.48 -32.34
C ARG A 59 17.92 -16.79 -32.89
N TRP A 60 18.45 -17.66 -32.03
CA TRP A 60 18.95 -18.98 -32.42
C TRP A 60 17.79 -19.91 -32.87
N PHE A 61 16.68 -19.93 -32.14
CA PHE A 61 15.46 -20.62 -32.55
C PHE A 61 14.83 -20.03 -33.81
N GLY A 62 14.94 -18.73 -34.06
CA GLY A 62 14.43 -18.07 -35.27
C GLY A 62 15.02 -18.61 -36.56
N ASN A 63 16.25 -19.12 -36.55
CA ASN A 63 16.91 -19.74 -37.69
C ASN A 63 16.37 -21.17 -37.99
N LEU A 64 15.69 -21.82 -37.04
CA LEU A 64 15.04 -23.15 -37.19
C LEU A 64 13.55 -23.01 -37.57
N TRP A 65 13.03 -21.79 -37.67
CA TRP A 65 11.63 -21.44 -37.74
C TRP A 65 10.84 -21.86 -38.98
N PRO A 66 11.41 -22.02 -40.22
CA PRO A 66 10.60 -22.34 -41.38
C PRO A 66 9.83 -23.67 -41.28
N HIS A 67 10.28 -24.58 -40.43
CA HIS A 67 9.66 -25.91 -40.25
C HIS A 67 8.62 -25.97 -39.12
N TYR A 68 8.45 -24.87 -38.36
CA TYR A 68 7.61 -24.82 -37.15
C TYR A 68 6.30 -24.07 -37.28
N PHE A 69 5.98 -23.46 -38.43
CA PHE A 69 4.81 -22.59 -38.59
C PHE A 69 3.49 -23.23 -38.16
N GLY A 70 3.24 -24.49 -38.50
CA GLY A 70 2.05 -25.22 -38.09
C GLY A 70 2.00 -25.55 -36.59
N GLY A 71 3.14 -25.92 -36.00
CA GLY A 71 3.25 -26.25 -34.56
C GLY A 71 3.06 -25.03 -33.65
N SER A 72 3.56 -23.84 -34.06
CA SER A 72 3.42 -22.65 -33.25
C SER A 72 1.96 -22.17 -33.15
N VAL A 73 1.19 -22.26 -34.23
CA VAL A 73 -0.25 -21.90 -34.22
C VAL A 73 -1.03 -22.83 -33.27
N VAL A 74 -0.76 -24.12 -33.29
CA VAL A 74 -1.44 -25.08 -32.41
C VAL A 74 -1.11 -24.80 -30.94
N VAL A 75 0.16 -24.59 -30.61
CA VAL A 75 0.61 -24.33 -29.24
C VAL A 75 0.09 -22.97 -28.74
N THR A 76 0.11 -21.93 -29.58
CA THR A 76 -0.46 -20.62 -29.24
C THR A 76 -1.97 -20.71 -29.00
N SER A 77 -2.70 -21.42 -29.89
CA SER A 77 -4.14 -21.63 -29.72
C SER A 77 -4.48 -22.38 -28.45
N ALA A 78 -3.74 -23.45 -28.15
CA ALA A 78 -3.90 -24.20 -26.90
C ALA A 78 -3.65 -23.31 -25.68
N MET A 79 -2.62 -22.46 -25.73
CA MET A 79 -2.30 -21.54 -24.66
C MET A 79 -3.38 -20.45 -24.49
N VAL A 80 -3.93 -19.91 -25.56
CA VAL A 80 -5.05 -18.96 -25.53
C VAL A 80 -6.28 -19.61 -24.90
N ILE A 81 -6.64 -20.84 -25.31
CA ILE A 81 -7.74 -21.59 -24.70
C ILE A 81 -7.50 -21.81 -23.20
N TYR A 82 -6.28 -22.17 -22.82
CA TYR A 82 -5.90 -22.33 -21.42
C TYR A 82 -6.04 -21.02 -20.62
N LEU A 83 -5.56 -19.88 -21.17
CA LEU A 83 -5.67 -18.56 -20.53
C LEU A 83 -7.13 -18.16 -20.35
N LEU A 84 -7.97 -18.32 -21.37
CA LEU A 84 -9.41 -18.01 -21.31
C LEU A 84 -10.12 -18.78 -20.18
N ASN A 85 -9.76 -20.04 -19.97
CA ASN A 85 -10.34 -20.88 -18.93
C ASN A 85 -9.62 -20.79 -17.56
N SER A 86 -8.58 -19.97 -17.44
CA SER A 86 -7.87 -19.76 -16.18
C SER A 86 -8.68 -18.90 -15.21
N LYS A 87 -8.38 -18.98 -13.91
CA LYS A 87 -8.99 -18.13 -12.85
C LYS A 87 -8.30 -16.76 -12.69
N MET A 88 -7.50 -16.35 -13.66
CA MET A 88 -6.82 -15.06 -13.63
C MET A 88 -7.80 -13.91 -13.87
N ASP A 89 -7.41 -12.71 -13.45
CA ASP A 89 -8.08 -11.48 -13.83
C ASP A 89 -8.15 -11.31 -15.36
N ASN A 90 -9.22 -10.70 -15.88
CA ASN A 90 -9.45 -10.59 -17.31
C ASN A 90 -8.40 -9.70 -18.01
N SER A 91 -7.94 -8.64 -17.36
CA SER A 91 -6.92 -7.76 -17.92
C SER A 91 -5.56 -8.48 -17.99
N ALA A 92 -5.21 -9.24 -16.96
CA ALA A 92 -4.02 -10.10 -16.96
C ALA A 92 -4.09 -11.20 -18.04
N LYS A 93 -5.27 -11.81 -18.27
CA LYS A 93 -5.48 -12.77 -19.38
C LYS A 93 -5.17 -12.13 -20.73
N ILE A 94 -5.75 -10.93 -20.98
CA ILE A 94 -5.55 -10.19 -22.24
C ILE A 94 -4.06 -9.88 -22.42
N THR A 95 -3.40 -9.39 -21.40
CA THR A 95 -1.96 -9.09 -21.44
C THR A 95 -1.14 -10.32 -21.82
N TRP A 96 -1.38 -11.46 -21.15
CA TRP A 96 -0.68 -12.70 -21.48
C TRP A 96 -1.02 -13.25 -22.86
N MET A 97 -2.27 -13.10 -23.32
CA MET A 97 -2.65 -13.47 -24.69
C MET A 97 -1.88 -12.63 -25.73
N VAL A 98 -1.72 -11.32 -25.49
CA VAL A 98 -0.91 -10.44 -26.37
C VAL A 98 0.56 -10.87 -26.35
N VAL A 99 1.16 -11.10 -25.18
CA VAL A 99 2.55 -11.55 -25.07
C VAL A 99 2.78 -12.87 -25.77
N VAL A 100 1.88 -13.84 -25.57
CA VAL A 100 1.95 -15.17 -26.22
C VAL A 100 1.71 -15.09 -27.73
N ALA A 101 0.82 -14.23 -28.21
CA ALA A 101 0.57 -14.05 -29.62
C ALA A 101 1.76 -13.42 -30.37
N ILE A 102 2.43 -12.42 -29.74
CA ILE A 102 3.59 -11.74 -30.34
C ILE A 102 4.85 -12.62 -30.31
N ALA A 103 5.09 -13.32 -29.18
CA ALA A 103 6.32 -14.06 -28.94
C ALA A 103 6.04 -15.42 -28.25
N PRO A 104 5.42 -16.40 -28.90
CA PRO A 104 4.97 -17.64 -28.25
C PRO A 104 6.11 -18.44 -27.62
N VAL A 105 7.28 -18.47 -28.25
CA VAL A 105 8.46 -19.21 -27.77
C VAL A 105 9.01 -18.66 -26.45
N VAL A 106 8.87 -17.35 -26.22
CA VAL A 106 9.30 -16.68 -24.98
C VAL A 106 8.13 -16.52 -24.02
N GLY A 107 6.98 -16.10 -24.52
CA GLY A 107 5.80 -15.77 -23.73
C GLY A 107 5.23 -16.96 -22.96
N ILE A 108 5.19 -18.15 -23.59
CA ILE A 108 4.67 -19.36 -22.94
C ILE A 108 5.57 -19.83 -21.79
N PRO A 109 6.88 -20.02 -21.97
CA PRO A 109 7.78 -20.34 -20.86
C PRO A 109 7.78 -19.26 -19.77
N MET A 110 7.75 -17.99 -20.15
CA MET A 110 7.70 -16.87 -19.22
C MET A 110 6.41 -16.88 -18.38
N PHE A 111 5.26 -17.17 -19.02
CA PHE A 111 4.00 -17.34 -18.30
C PHE A 111 4.08 -18.43 -17.24
N PHE A 112 4.55 -19.64 -17.62
CA PHE A 112 4.69 -20.74 -16.67
C PHE A 112 5.73 -20.45 -15.59
N TYR A 113 6.81 -19.77 -15.93
CA TYR A 113 7.80 -19.31 -14.95
C TYR A 113 7.19 -18.35 -13.94
N VAL A 114 6.45 -17.34 -14.40
CA VAL A 114 5.74 -16.38 -13.54
C VAL A 114 4.68 -17.08 -12.68
N LYS A 115 4.00 -18.09 -13.25
CA LYS A 115 2.97 -18.86 -12.56
C LYS A 115 3.52 -19.95 -11.63
N SER A 116 4.73 -20.49 -11.90
CA SER A 116 5.33 -21.62 -11.14
C SER A 116 5.97 -21.21 -9.82
N ASN A 117 5.17 -20.60 -8.95
CA ASN A 117 5.62 -19.99 -7.70
C ASN A 117 5.79 -20.99 -6.56
N PHE A 118 6.81 -21.85 -6.59
CA PHE A 118 7.06 -22.79 -5.48
C PHE A 118 7.21 -22.09 -4.12
N GLY A 119 7.97 -20.99 -4.06
CA GLY A 119 8.13 -20.21 -2.82
C GLY A 119 6.84 -19.53 -2.35
N HIS A 120 5.97 -19.11 -3.27
CA HIS A 120 4.67 -18.53 -2.94
C HIS A 120 3.71 -19.52 -2.30
N ASN A 121 3.73 -20.78 -2.74
CA ASN A 121 2.84 -21.78 -2.17
C ASN A 121 3.13 -22.02 -0.68
N ILE A 122 4.39 -21.97 -0.27
CA ILE A 122 4.79 -22.10 1.13
C ILE A 122 4.33 -20.86 1.94
N LEU A 123 4.62 -19.66 1.42
CA LEU A 123 4.22 -18.42 2.06
C LEU A 123 2.69 -18.30 2.11
N ARG A 124 2.00 -18.60 1.01
CA ARG A 124 0.55 -18.61 0.92
C ARG A 124 -0.08 -19.55 1.95
N LYS A 125 0.41 -20.79 2.03
CA LYS A 125 -0.09 -21.77 3.01
C LYS A 125 0.07 -21.22 4.42
N ARG A 126 1.24 -20.68 4.75
CA ARG A 126 1.51 -20.10 6.06
C ARG A 126 0.60 -18.91 6.36
N LEU A 127 0.36 -18.01 5.41
CA LEU A 127 -0.53 -16.85 5.60
C LEU A 127 -1.98 -17.27 5.82
N LEU A 128 -2.47 -18.26 5.08
CA LEU A 128 -3.82 -18.80 5.29
C LEU A 128 -3.97 -19.48 6.67
N GLU A 129 -2.93 -20.18 7.13
CA GLU A 129 -2.90 -20.73 8.50
C GLU A 129 -2.94 -19.63 9.56
N LEU A 130 -2.17 -18.54 9.36
CA LEU A 130 -2.15 -17.39 10.27
C LEU A 130 -3.49 -16.63 10.27
N GLU A 131 -4.14 -16.51 9.11
CA GLU A 131 -5.47 -15.90 9.00
C GLU A 131 -6.53 -16.72 9.73
N ASP A 132 -6.51 -18.03 9.58
CA ASP A 132 -7.45 -18.93 10.28
C ASP A 132 -7.24 -18.87 11.80
N GLN A 133 -5.99 -18.87 12.26
CA GLN A 133 -5.67 -18.67 13.69
C GLN A 133 -6.18 -17.31 14.18
N LEU A 134 -6.02 -16.25 13.39
CA LEU A 134 -6.41 -14.89 13.77
C LEU A 134 -7.90 -14.74 14.04
N ARG A 135 -8.75 -15.46 13.30
CA ARG A 135 -10.23 -15.44 13.48
C ARG A 135 -10.63 -15.81 14.91
N GLY A 136 -9.88 -16.67 15.58
CA GLY A 136 -10.11 -17.05 16.99
C GLY A 136 -9.79 -15.91 17.98
N TRP A 137 -8.93 -14.98 17.61
CA TRP A 137 -8.47 -13.86 18.46
C TRP A 137 -9.20 -12.55 18.24
N LEU A 138 -9.91 -12.39 17.12
CA LEU A 138 -10.68 -11.19 16.77
C LEU A 138 -12.18 -11.52 16.64
N PRO A 139 -12.89 -11.78 17.75
CA PRO A 139 -14.31 -12.12 17.69
C PRO A 139 -15.16 -10.92 17.24
N GLN A 140 -16.13 -11.16 16.37
CA GLN A 140 -17.12 -10.16 15.95
C GLN A 140 -18.11 -9.86 17.07
N SER A 141 -18.21 -8.62 17.48
CA SER A 141 -19.25 -8.15 18.39
C SER A 141 -20.60 -8.05 17.67
N GLN A 142 -21.59 -8.81 18.12
CA GLN A 142 -22.96 -8.73 17.60
C GLN A 142 -23.55 -7.33 17.81
N LYS A 143 -23.27 -6.71 18.96
CA LYS A 143 -23.72 -5.35 19.28
C LYS A 143 -23.18 -4.31 18.31
N ALA A 144 -21.88 -4.43 17.91
CA ALA A 144 -21.28 -3.53 16.92
C ALA A 144 -21.93 -3.69 15.54
N VAL A 145 -22.27 -4.92 15.13
CA VAL A 145 -22.98 -5.18 13.88
C VAL A 145 -24.40 -4.61 13.89
N GLU A 146 -25.11 -4.75 15.00
CA GLU A 146 -26.46 -4.18 15.17
C GLU A 146 -26.44 -2.65 15.13
N GLN A 147 -25.46 -2.03 15.79
CA GLN A 147 -25.27 -0.58 15.71
C GLN A 147 -24.98 -0.15 14.26
N LEU A 148 -24.04 -0.82 13.58
CA LEU A 148 -23.72 -0.55 12.18
C LEU A 148 -24.96 -0.64 11.29
N LYS A 149 -25.78 -1.70 11.47
CA LYS A 149 -27.02 -1.90 10.72
C LYS A 149 -28.06 -0.79 10.98
N ALA A 150 -28.07 -0.23 12.18
CA ALA A 150 -28.94 0.90 12.52
C ALA A 150 -28.47 2.22 11.89
N LEU A 151 -27.16 2.43 11.80
CA LEU A 151 -26.55 3.63 11.21
C LEU A 151 -26.65 3.62 9.66
N GLU A 152 -26.28 2.51 9.04
CA GLU A 152 -26.31 2.30 7.59
C GLU A 152 -26.65 0.83 7.27
N PRO A 153 -27.90 0.52 6.93
CA PRO A 153 -28.35 -0.87 6.73
C PRO A 153 -27.54 -1.65 5.67
N GLY A 154 -27.10 -0.95 4.61
CA GLY A 154 -26.27 -1.54 3.54
C GLY A 154 -24.88 -1.95 4.00
N ALA A 155 -24.32 -1.25 4.97
CA ALA A 155 -22.96 -1.46 5.49
C ALA A 155 -22.81 -2.81 6.24
N ALA A 156 -23.89 -3.38 6.75
CA ALA A 156 -23.85 -4.67 7.43
C ALA A 156 -23.42 -5.83 6.52
N SER A 157 -23.67 -5.75 5.22
CA SER A 157 -23.20 -6.73 4.22
C SER A 157 -21.68 -6.65 4.03
N LEU A 158 -21.12 -5.44 3.98
CA LEU A 158 -19.69 -5.22 3.93
C LEU A 158 -18.98 -5.72 5.19
N ALA A 159 -19.54 -5.43 6.38
CA ALA A 159 -19.01 -5.98 7.64
C ALA A 159 -19.01 -7.51 7.66
N LYS A 160 -20.07 -8.15 7.15
CA LYS A 160 -20.14 -9.61 7.00
C LYS A 160 -19.07 -10.14 6.03
N TYR A 161 -18.80 -9.42 4.94
CA TYR A 161 -17.74 -9.78 4.00
C TYR A 161 -16.36 -9.68 4.65
N LEU A 162 -16.03 -8.55 5.29
CA LEU A 162 -14.74 -8.32 5.96
C LEU A 162 -14.46 -9.37 7.03
N TYR A 163 -15.45 -9.70 7.84
CA TYR A 163 -15.30 -10.75 8.87
C TYR A 163 -15.27 -12.16 8.28
N GLY A 164 -16.01 -12.41 7.20
CA GLY A 164 -16.11 -13.72 6.56
C GLY A 164 -14.95 -14.02 5.61
N ARG A 165 -15.00 -13.46 4.42
CA ARG A 165 -14.04 -13.69 3.33
C ARG A 165 -12.87 -12.72 3.35
N GLY A 166 -13.07 -11.50 3.85
CA GLY A 166 -12.11 -10.41 3.83
C GLY A 166 -11.06 -10.47 4.95
N GLY A 167 -10.60 -11.65 5.36
CA GLY A 167 -9.48 -11.80 6.28
C GLY A 167 -9.83 -11.90 7.77
N GLY A 168 -11.12 -11.93 8.15
CA GLY A 168 -11.54 -12.11 9.55
C GLY A 168 -11.54 -10.82 10.38
N PHE A 169 -11.66 -9.64 9.75
CA PHE A 169 -11.63 -8.35 10.43
C PHE A 169 -13.01 -7.93 10.93
N PRO A 170 -13.21 -7.78 12.27
CA PRO A 170 -14.48 -7.38 12.85
C PRO A 170 -14.67 -5.87 12.79
N VAL A 171 -15.92 -5.44 13.01
CA VAL A 171 -16.27 -4.04 13.27
C VAL A 171 -16.29 -3.74 14.76
N TYR A 172 -15.88 -2.52 15.14
CA TYR A 172 -15.73 -2.07 16.51
C TYR A 172 -16.51 -0.77 16.75
N GLN A 173 -17.10 -0.64 17.94
CA GLN A 173 -17.83 0.56 18.36
C GLN A 173 -17.09 1.41 19.40
N ASN A 174 -16.22 0.79 20.22
CA ASN A 174 -15.55 1.44 21.35
C ASN A 174 -14.19 2.02 20.93
N THR A 175 -14.21 2.91 19.92
CA THR A 175 -12.98 3.46 19.34
C THR A 175 -13.18 4.93 18.98
N ALA A 176 -12.28 5.78 19.43
CA ALA A 176 -12.15 7.14 18.94
C ALA A 176 -11.27 7.18 17.70
N MET A 177 -11.61 8.04 16.75
CA MET A 177 -10.94 8.15 15.47
C MET A 177 -10.56 9.60 15.22
N THR A 178 -9.27 9.85 14.94
CA THR A 178 -8.74 11.18 14.62
C THR A 178 -8.12 11.16 13.23
N TYR A 179 -8.54 12.08 12.37
CA TYR A 179 -8.00 12.25 11.02
C TYR A 179 -6.87 13.28 11.00
N PHE A 180 -5.85 13.03 10.18
CA PHE A 180 -4.75 13.96 9.92
C PHE A 180 -4.68 14.29 8.43
N PRO A 181 -4.84 15.58 8.05
CA PRO A 181 -4.86 16.00 6.65
C PRO A 181 -3.46 16.11 6.03
N GLY A 182 -2.42 15.66 6.71
CA GLY A 182 -1.03 15.68 6.25
C GLY A 182 -0.08 14.95 7.18
N GLY A 183 1.14 14.72 6.68
CA GLY A 183 2.17 14.02 7.45
C GLY A 183 2.71 14.84 8.61
N GLU A 184 2.71 16.17 8.51
CA GLU A 184 3.18 17.06 9.57
C GLU A 184 2.35 16.89 10.86
N ALA A 185 1.03 16.99 10.74
CA ALA A 185 0.12 16.87 11.88
C ALA A 185 0.16 15.44 12.47
N LYS A 186 0.20 14.39 11.59
CA LYS A 186 0.42 13.02 12.05
C LYS A 186 1.72 12.88 12.83
N PHE A 187 2.81 13.46 12.35
CA PHE A 187 4.14 13.31 12.93
C PHE A 187 4.23 13.92 14.34
N GLU A 188 3.67 15.10 14.55
CA GLU A 188 3.60 15.74 15.86
C GLU A 188 2.85 14.87 16.88
N GLU A 189 1.66 14.41 16.50
CA GLU A 189 0.84 13.56 17.37
C GLU A 189 1.49 12.19 17.60
N LEU A 190 2.11 11.60 16.57
CA LEU A 190 2.81 10.32 16.67
C LEU A 190 3.95 10.41 17.70
N LEU A 191 4.75 11.46 17.69
CA LEU A 191 5.81 11.66 18.69
C LEU A 191 5.23 11.79 20.11
N ARG A 192 4.12 12.54 20.25
CA ARG A 192 3.43 12.70 21.53
C ARG A 192 2.92 11.36 22.06
N GLN A 193 2.33 10.53 21.21
CA GLN A 193 1.80 9.22 21.59
C GLN A 193 2.93 8.22 21.91
N LEU A 194 4.03 8.22 21.15
CA LEU A 194 5.19 7.37 21.45
C LEU A 194 5.77 7.60 22.84
N GLU A 195 5.70 8.85 23.35
CA GLU A 195 6.14 9.17 24.72
C GLU A 195 5.28 8.51 25.81
N THR A 196 4.05 8.13 25.49
CA THR A 196 3.14 7.50 26.44
C THR A 196 3.29 5.97 26.50
N ALA A 197 4.13 5.36 25.65
CA ALA A 197 4.33 3.92 25.61
C ALA A 197 4.90 3.37 26.93
N GLU A 198 4.30 2.30 27.45
CA GLU A 198 4.70 1.66 28.72
C GLU A 198 5.09 0.20 28.51
N GLU A 199 4.47 -0.53 27.56
CA GLU A 199 4.64 -1.96 27.39
C GLU A 199 5.27 -2.34 26.06
N TYR A 200 4.70 -1.88 24.94
CA TYR A 200 5.23 -2.21 23.61
C TYR A 200 4.94 -1.16 22.53
N ILE A 201 5.81 -1.13 21.51
CA ILE A 201 5.65 -0.33 20.31
C ILE A 201 5.92 -1.23 19.11
N PHE A 202 4.94 -1.34 18.21
CA PHE A 202 5.07 -2.02 16.92
C PHE A 202 5.08 -1.01 15.79
N VAL A 203 6.04 -1.14 14.87
CA VAL A 203 6.27 -0.24 13.74
C VAL A 203 6.42 -1.07 12.47
N GLU A 204 5.52 -0.91 11.51
CA GLU A 204 5.53 -1.59 10.21
C GLU A 204 5.34 -0.57 9.12
N TYR A 205 6.36 -0.38 8.26
CA TYR A 205 6.32 0.64 7.22
C TYR A 205 6.97 0.17 5.92
N PHE A 206 6.34 0.55 4.80
CA PHE A 206 6.87 0.27 3.47
C PHE A 206 8.18 1.02 3.20
N ILE A 207 8.25 2.32 3.57
CA ILE A 207 9.46 3.14 3.43
C ILE A 207 9.86 3.70 4.79
N ILE A 208 11.14 3.45 5.14
CA ILE A 208 11.87 4.17 6.18
C ILE A 208 13.10 4.78 5.52
N ASP A 209 13.28 6.09 5.62
CA ASP A 209 14.49 6.79 5.16
C ASP A 209 15.10 7.61 6.31
N GLU A 210 16.42 7.55 6.44
CA GLU A 210 17.11 8.33 7.45
C GLU A 210 17.03 9.83 7.14
N GLY A 211 16.32 10.52 7.98
CA GLY A 211 16.06 11.95 7.91
C GLY A 211 15.63 12.50 9.27
N LEU A 212 15.07 13.71 9.26
CA LEU A 212 14.56 14.36 10.46
C LEU A 212 13.41 13.56 11.08
N MET A 213 12.44 13.12 10.26
CA MET A 213 11.25 12.41 10.74
C MET A 213 11.63 11.10 11.43
N TRP A 214 12.35 10.22 10.71
CA TRP A 214 12.76 8.94 11.27
C TRP A 214 13.73 9.12 12.44
N GLY A 215 14.67 10.07 12.36
CA GLY A 215 15.65 10.32 13.41
C GLY A 215 15.01 10.69 14.76
N LYS A 216 13.95 11.52 14.75
CA LYS A 216 13.20 11.87 15.96
C LYS A 216 12.38 10.70 16.50
N ILE A 217 11.74 9.94 15.61
CA ILE A 217 11.03 8.71 16.00
C ILE A 217 12.00 7.71 16.64
N LEU A 218 13.12 7.44 15.97
CA LEU A 218 14.14 6.50 16.45
C LEU A 218 14.72 6.88 17.81
N GLU A 219 14.88 8.18 18.08
CA GLU A 219 15.33 8.67 19.39
C GLU A 219 14.35 8.27 20.51
N VAL A 220 13.04 8.43 20.26
CA VAL A 220 12.02 8.00 21.23
C VAL A 220 12.00 6.48 21.36
N LEU A 221 12.01 5.73 20.27
CA LEU A 221 12.02 4.27 20.27
C LEU A 221 13.21 3.71 21.05
N ALA A 222 14.42 4.23 20.80
CA ALA A 222 15.63 3.81 21.50
C ALA A 222 15.56 4.10 23.01
N ARG A 223 15.01 5.26 23.39
CA ARG A 223 14.83 5.61 24.81
C ARG A 223 13.81 4.70 25.48
N LYS A 224 12.69 4.39 24.82
CA LYS A 224 11.67 3.48 25.33
C LYS A 224 12.19 2.04 25.44
N ALA A 225 12.92 1.54 24.45
CA ALA A 225 13.57 0.22 24.51
C ALA A 225 14.55 0.11 25.71
N LEU A 226 15.31 1.17 26.01
CA LEU A 226 16.17 1.20 27.22
C LEU A 226 15.38 1.25 28.54
N GLN A 227 14.12 1.64 28.50
CA GLN A 227 13.23 1.61 29.66
C GLN A 227 12.56 0.23 29.85
N GLY A 228 12.77 -0.71 28.89
CA GLY A 228 12.21 -2.06 28.94
C GLY A 228 10.94 -2.25 28.10
N VAL A 229 10.54 -1.24 27.32
CA VAL A 229 9.42 -1.36 26.36
C VAL A 229 9.84 -2.31 25.23
N ASP A 230 8.97 -3.26 24.84
CA ASP A 230 9.19 -4.16 23.70
C ASP A 230 9.00 -3.38 22.38
N VAL A 231 10.09 -2.98 21.75
CA VAL A 231 10.06 -2.22 20.50
C VAL A 231 10.39 -3.12 19.32
N ARG A 232 9.45 -3.26 18.39
CA ARG A 232 9.59 -4.07 17.19
C ARG A 232 9.39 -3.21 15.94
N VAL A 233 10.36 -3.26 15.02
CA VAL A 233 10.34 -2.52 13.75
C VAL A 233 10.38 -3.52 12.60
N MET A 234 9.46 -3.37 11.66
CA MET A 234 9.45 -4.10 10.40
C MET A 234 9.38 -3.12 9.22
N TYR A 235 10.14 -3.40 8.17
CA TYR A 235 10.09 -2.62 6.94
C TYR A 235 10.23 -3.51 5.71
N ASP A 236 9.73 -3.02 4.57
CA ASP A 236 9.82 -3.74 3.31
C ASP A 236 11.26 -3.77 2.79
N GLY A 237 11.67 -4.88 2.18
CA GLY A 237 13.00 -5.09 1.63
C GLY A 237 13.40 -4.12 0.51
N THR A 238 12.46 -3.35 -0.07
CA THR A 238 12.78 -2.28 -1.02
C THR A 238 13.60 -1.17 -0.39
N CYS A 239 13.48 -0.94 0.93
CA CYS A 239 14.34 0.00 1.66
C CYS A 239 15.83 -0.34 1.53
N GLU A 240 16.19 -1.62 1.43
CA GLU A 240 17.60 -2.05 1.28
C GLU A 240 18.25 -1.58 -0.04
N PHE A 241 17.45 -1.17 -1.04
CA PHE A 241 17.96 -0.62 -2.30
C PHE A 241 18.10 0.89 -2.29
N SER A 242 17.14 1.57 -1.66
CA SER A 242 16.95 3.00 -1.83
C SER A 242 17.37 3.83 -0.63
N THR A 243 17.12 3.35 0.59
CA THR A 243 17.16 4.19 1.79
C THR A 243 18.03 3.64 2.91
N LEU A 244 18.00 2.33 3.18
CA LEU A 244 18.67 1.71 4.32
C LEU A 244 19.72 0.67 3.90
N PRO A 245 20.85 0.52 4.61
CA PRO A 245 21.82 -0.53 4.33
C PRO A 245 21.34 -1.89 4.89
N ARG A 246 21.83 -2.97 4.33
CA ARG A 246 21.52 -4.36 4.74
C ARG A 246 21.75 -4.67 6.21
N ASN A 247 22.71 -3.99 6.82
CA ASN A 247 23.03 -4.22 8.22
C ASN A 247 22.20 -3.36 9.18
N TYR A 248 21.20 -2.62 8.65
CA TYR A 248 20.35 -1.74 9.46
C TYR A 248 19.63 -2.47 10.62
N PRO A 249 19.10 -3.70 10.44
CA PRO A 249 18.53 -4.44 11.56
C PRO A 249 19.51 -4.64 12.72
N ARG A 250 20.77 -4.98 12.42
CA ARG A 250 21.82 -5.13 13.44
C ARG A 250 22.16 -3.81 14.14
N LEU A 251 21.96 -2.67 13.47
CA LEU A 251 22.15 -1.36 14.10
C LEU A 251 21.00 -1.05 15.07
N LEU A 252 19.77 -1.39 14.72
CA LEU A 252 18.60 -1.26 15.61
C LEU A 252 18.70 -2.19 16.82
N GLU A 253 19.16 -3.43 16.65
CA GLU A 253 19.39 -4.39 17.74
C GLU A 253 20.35 -3.85 18.81
N LYS A 254 21.36 -3.04 18.41
CA LYS A 254 22.26 -2.37 19.38
C LYS A 254 21.56 -1.32 20.24
N LEU A 255 20.38 -0.87 19.82
CA LEU A 255 19.50 0.02 20.57
C LEU A 255 18.42 -0.74 21.35
N ASN A 256 18.53 -2.08 21.47
CA ASN A 256 17.51 -2.98 22.02
C ASN A 256 16.18 -2.94 21.26
N ILE A 257 16.20 -2.60 19.96
CA ILE A 257 15.04 -2.60 19.08
C ILE A 257 15.10 -3.86 18.21
N GLN A 258 14.08 -4.71 18.29
CA GLN A 258 13.96 -5.88 17.42
C GLN A 258 13.61 -5.41 16.00
N CYS A 259 14.27 -5.98 14.99
CA CYS A 259 14.01 -5.58 13.61
C CYS A 259 13.89 -6.77 12.66
N LYS A 260 12.90 -6.73 11.77
CA LYS A 260 12.73 -7.66 10.65
C LYS A 260 12.60 -6.92 9.33
N VAL A 261 13.08 -7.55 8.26
CA VAL A 261 12.92 -7.07 6.88
C VAL A 261 11.97 -8.01 6.16
N PHE A 262 10.86 -7.46 5.67
CA PHE A 262 9.93 -8.23 4.87
C PHE A 262 10.45 -8.40 3.44
N SER A 263 10.44 -9.64 2.93
CA SER A 263 10.82 -9.98 1.55
C SER A 263 12.11 -9.29 1.08
N PRO A 264 13.28 -9.55 1.71
CA PRO A 264 14.54 -8.96 1.29
C PRO A 264 14.80 -9.28 -0.18
N VAL A 265 15.19 -8.29 -0.96
CA VAL A 265 15.37 -8.48 -2.40
C VAL A 265 16.66 -9.25 -2.68
N GLN A 266 16.55 -10.34 -3.43
CA GLN A 266 17.67 -11.19 -3.85
C GLN A 266 17.99 -11.01 -5.33
N PRO A 267 19.22 -11.26 -5.81
CA PRO A 267 19.65 -11.00 -7.19
C PRO A 267 19.17 -12.09 -8.18
N PHE A 268 17.93 -12.56 -8.04
CA PHE A 268 17.31 -13.49 -8.98
C PHE A 268 15.98 -12.92 -9.46
N VAL A 269 15.66 -13.10 -10.74
CA VAL A 269 14.32 -12.78 -11.25
C VAL A 269 13.33 -13.71 -10.59
N SER A 270 12.50 -13.16 -9.74
CA SER A 270 11.42 -13.87 -9.07
C SER A 270 10.19 -12.98 -9.04
N THR A 271 9.02 -13.59 -9.22
CA THR A 271 7.72 -12.91 -9.07
C THR A 271 7.45 -12.49 -7.62
N HIS A 272 8.23 -13.00 -6.65
CA HIS A 272 8.23 -12.51 -5.26
C HIS A 272 8.46 -11.01 -5.12
N TYR A 273 9.09 -10.35 -6.11
CA TYR A 273 9.33 -8.90 -6.07
C TYR A 273 8.07 -8.07 -6.20
N ASN A 274 6.97 -8.64 -6.69
CA ASN A 274 5.70 -7.96 -6.80
C ASN A 274 4.95 -7.91 -5.47
N TYR A 275 5.15 -8.91 -4.60
CA TYR A 275 4.50 -8.95 -3.29
C TYR A 275 5.29 -8.12 -2.29
N ARG A 276 4.75 -6.95 -1.91
CA ARG A 276 5.37 -6.00 -1.02
C ARG A 276 4.47 -5.71 0.17
N ASP A 277 5.09 -5.44 1.29
CA ASP A 277 4.40 -4.95 2.46
C ASP A 277 4.24 -3.43 2.36
N HIS A 278 3.10 -3.01 1.82
CA HIS A 278 2.81 -1.59 1.61
C HIS A 278 2.05 -0.96 2.78
N ARG A 279 1.85 -1.68 3.87
CA ARG A 279 1.18 -1.19 5.07
C ARG A 279 2.02 -0.17 5.82
N LYS A 280 1.35 0.64 6.62
CA LYS A 280 1.95 1.68 7.44
C LYS A 280 1.27 1.70 8.78
N ILE A 281 1.67 0.76 9.63
CA ILE A 281 1.06 0.51 10.93
C ILE A 281 2.02 0.92 12.04
N LEU A 282 1.54 1.69 12.99
CA LEU A 282 2.23 1.92 14.26
C LEU A 282 1.24 1.68 15.40
N VAL A 283 1.60 0.82 16.34
CA VAL A 283 0.78 0.46 17.50
C VAL A 283 1.54 0.77 18.78
N ILE A 284 0.86 1.34 19.75
CA ILE A 284 1.38 1.65 21.09
C ILE A 284 0.47 0.97 22.11
N ASP A 285 1.02 0.03 22.88
CA ASP A 285 0.38 -0.70 23.98
C ASP A 285 -0.99 -1.32 23.62
N GLY A 286 -1.29 -1.53 22.31
CA GLY A 286 -2.58 -2.01 21.83
C GLY A 286 -3.75 -1.06 22.01
N ARG A 287 -3.52 0.14 22.53
CA ARG A 287 -4.54 1.15 22.83
C ARG A 287 -4.58 2.32 21.84
N VAL A 288 -3.44 2.63 21.21
CA VAL A 288 -3.31 3.65 20.17
C VAL A 288 -2.72 3.01 18.93
N GLY A 289 -3.31 3.27 17.77
CA GLY A 289 -2.84 2.78 16.49
C GLY A 289 -2.91 3.84 15.40
N PHE A 290 -1.90 3.90 14.53
CA PHE A 290 -1.86 4.80 13.38
C PHE A 290 -1.79 4.00 12.10
N THR A 291 -2.53 4.45 11.07
CA THR A 291 -2.35 4.01 9.69
C THR A 291 -2.65 5.14 8.69
N GLY A 292 -2.47 4.89 7.39
CA GLY A 292 -2.69 5.84 6.31
C GLY A 292 -1.57 5.86 5.27
N GLY A 293 -1.52 6.88 4.40
CA GLY A 293 -0.57 6.96 3.29
C GLY A 293 0.86 7.34 3.69
N VAL A 294 1.05 7.95 4.86
CA VAL A 294 2.31 8.59 5.32
C VAL A 294 3.37 7.57 5.69
N ASN A 295 4.47 7.48 4.95
CA ASN A 295 5.67 6.71 5.32
C ASN A 295 6.60 7.50 6.26
N LEU A 296 7.71 6.90 6.69
CA LEU A 296 8.69 7.49 7.60
C LEU A 296 9.88 8.07 6.83
N ALA A 297 9.64 9.15 6.10
CA ALA A 297 10.64 9.89 5.34
C ALA A 297 10.28 11.40 5.28
N ASP A 298 11.28 12.23 5.08
CA ASP A 298 11.19 13.70 5.20
C ASP A 298 10.30 14.36 4.13
N GLU A 299 10.09 13.72 2.99
CA GLU A 299 9.14 14.22 1.98
C GLU A 299 7.68 14.18 2.47
N TYR A 300 7.31 13.21 3.30
CA TYR A 300 5.94 13.08 3.81
C TYR A 300 5.55 14.15 4.83
N ILE A 301 6.53 14.78 5.45
CA ILE A 301 6.35 15.93 6.36
C ILE A 301 6.74 17.26 5.71
N ASN A 302 6.88 17.31 4.39
CA ASN A 302 7.25 18.48 3.60
C ASN A 302 8.58 19.15 4.01
N HIS A 303 9.44 18.46 4.77
CA HIS A 303 10.80 18.92 5.08
C HIS A 303 11.68 18.91 3.82
N ILE A 304 11.42 17.98 2.89
CA ILE A 304 12.04 17.92 1.57
C ILE A 304 10.95 17.91 0.50
N GLN A 305 11.05 18.78 -0.50
CA GLN A 305 10.04 18.94 -1.55
C GLN A 305 10.57 18.54 -2.93
N LYS A 306 10.70 17.25 -3.20
CA LYS A 306 11.20 16.73 -4.50
C LYS A 306 10.18 16.91 -5.65
N HIS A 307 8.88 16.79 -5.35
CA HIS A 307 7.78 16.82 -6.33
C HIS A 307 6.78 17.95 -6.03
N GLY A 308 7.26 19.08 -5.49
CA GLY A 308 6.42 20.11 -4.90
C GLY A 308 5.95 19.70 -3.52
N ARG A 309 4.84 20.31 -3.06
CA ARG A 309 4.25 19.96 -1.77
C ARG A 309 3.70 18.53 -1.80
N TRP A 310 3.89 17.81 -0.70
CA TRP A 310 3.39 16.44 -0.54
C TRP A 310 2.09 16.48 0.28
N LYS A 311 1.00 15.98 -0.30
CA LYS A 311 -0.31 15.88 0.34
C LYS A 311 -0.60 14.43 0.65
N ASP A 312 -0.71 14.11 1.93
CA ASP A 312 -1.06 12.76 2.38
C ASP A 312 -2.18 12.79 3.42
N ALA A 313 -2.57 11.64 3.93
CA ALA A 313 -3.59 11.48 4.95
C ALA A 313 -3.24 10.32 5.89
N ALA A 314 -3.68 10.43 7.13
CA ALA A 314 -3.58 9.36 8.10
C ALA A 314 -4.76 9.38 9.09
N VAL A 315 -4.94 8.27 9.80
CA VAL A 315 -5.90 8.15 10.88
C VAL A 315 -5.22 7.54 12.12
N MET A 316 -5.58 8.06 13.28
CA MET A 316 -5.27 7.47 14.57
C MET A 316 -6.53 6.87 15.17
N LEU A 317 -6.39 5.66 15.70
CA LEU A 317 -7.40 4.94 16.44
C LEU A 317 -7.00 4.87 17.91
N GLU A 318 -7.95 5.12 18.79
CA GLU A 318 -7.78 4.89 20.23
C GLU A 318 -8.92 4.00 20.71
N GLY A 319 -8.62 2.82 21.25
CA GLY A 319 -9.62 1.87 21.72
C GLY A 319 -9.58 0.51 21.02
N GLU A 320 -10.70 -0.20 21.03
CA GLU A 320 -10.77 -1.63 20.67
C GLU A 320 -10.34 -1.95 19.24
N ALA A 321 -10.58 -1.06 18.28
CA ALA A 321 -10.22 -1.30 16.87
C ALA A 321 -8.70 -1.43 16.65
N VAL A 322 -7.87 -0.95 17.58
CA VAL A 322 -6.40 -1.12 17.53
C VAL A 322 -6.00 -2.59 17.56
N ARG A 323 -6.87 -3.50 18.08
CA ARG A 323 -6.64 -4.95 18.03
C ARG A 323 -6.42 -5.45 16.61
N SER A 324 -7.18 -4.96 15.62
CA SER A 324 -7.01 -5.37 14.23
C SER A 324 -5.67 -4.92 13.64
N LEU A 325 -5.19 -3.70 13.96
CA LEU A 325 -3.86 -3.24 13.55
C LEU A 325 -2.75 -4.04 14.24
N THR A 326 -2.90 -4.31 15.55
CA THR A 326 -1.98 -5.16 16.31
C THR A 326 -1.89 -6.57 15.72
N ALA A 327 -3.04 -7.14 15.37
CA ALA A 327 -3.15 -8.47 14.78
C ALA A 327 -2.49 -8.55 13.40
N GLN A 328 -2.69 -7.55 12.56
CA GLN A 328 -2.05 -7.45 11.24
C GLN A 328 -0.52 -7.40 11.38
N PHE A 329 0.01 -6.58 12.29
CA PHE A 329 1.44 -6.55 12.58
C PHE A 329 1.95 -7.92 13.04
N LEU A 330 1.29 -8.54 14.02
CA LEU A 330 1.69 -9.84 14.56
C LEU A 330 1.64 -10.95 13.51
N GLN A 331 0.66 -10.94 12.61
CA GLN A 331 0.56 -11.87 11.49
C GLN A 331 1.83 -11.82 10.62
N MET A 332 2.25 -10.64 10.22
CA MET A 332 3.44 -10.48 9.39
C MET A 332 4.73 -10.72 10.16
N TRP A 333 4.78 -10.28 11.40
CA TRP A 333 5.90 -10.57 12.29
C TRP A 333 6.07 -12.07 12.54
N GLY A 334 4.96 -12.80 12.59
CA GLY A 334 4.86 -14.24 12.84
C GLY A 334 5.01 -15.14 11.60
N ILE A 335 5.31 -14.63 10.40
CA ILE A 335 5.44 -15.48 9.19
C ILE A 335 6.43 -16.65 9.39
N LEU A 336 7.56 -16.40 10.03
CA LEU A 336 8.63 -17.39 10.28
C LEU A 336 8.58 -18.02 11.68
N LYS A 337 7.64 -17.60 12.54
CA LYS A 337 7.47 -18.09 13.92
C LYS A 337 5.99 -18.15 14.24
N GLU A 338 5.61 -18.79 15.36
CA GLU A 338 4.25 -18.66 15.86
C GLU A 338 4.02 -17.23 16.38
N PRO A 339 2.89 -16.58 15.98
CA PRO A 339 2.57 -15.24 16.46
C PRO A 339 2.13 -15.27 17.92
N GLU A 340 2.49 -14.24 18.66
CA GLU A 340 2.19 -14.10 20.08
C GLU A 340 0.82 -13.45 20.33
N TYR A 341 -0.24 -13.93 19.65
CA TYR A 341 -1.58 -13.34 19.68
C TYR A 341 -2.14 -13.26 21.11
N GLU A 342 -2.02 -14.33 21.91
CA GLU A 342 -2.52 -14.36 23.28
C GLU A 342 -1.93 -13.22 24.12
N GLN A 343 -0.63 -13.01 24.04
CA GLN A 343 0.06 -12.00 24.82
C GLN A 343 -0.42 -10.57 24.55
N PHE A 344 -0.76 -10.26 23.29
CA PHE A 344 -1.03 -8.89 22.86
C PHE A 344 -2.51 -8.60 22.60
N LEU A 345 -3.32 -9.60 22.20
CA LEU A 345 -4.71 -9.38 21.84
C LEU A 345 -5.74 -9.62 22.97
N THR A 346 -5.33 -10.25 24.09
CA THR A 346 -6.25 -10.48 25.23
C THR A 346 -6.27 -9.33 26.22
N ARG A 347 -5.41 -8.34 26.07
CA ARG A 347 -5.29 -7.23 27.01
C ARG A 347 -6.55 -6.36 27.03
N PRO A 348 -6.97 -5.89 28.20
CA PRO A 348 -8.07 -4.94 28.29
C PRO A 348 -7.64 -3.60 27.65
N ILE A 349 -8.52 -3.04 26.84
CA ILE A 349 -8.30 -1.74 26.20
C ILE A 349 -9.31 -0.76 26.77
N PRO A 350 -8.85 0.40 27.30
CA PRO A 350 -9.77 1.43 27.79
C PRO A 350 -10.66 1.94 26.66
N VAL A 351 -11.94 2.18 26.96
CA VAL A 351 -12.87 2.81 26.03
C VAL A 351 -12.71 4.33 26.14
N PRO A 352 -12.35 5.04 25.06
CA PRO A 352 -12.27 6.48 25.09
C PRO A 352 -13.63 7.15 25.31
N GLU A 353 -13.68 8.24 26.05
CA GLU A 353 -14.92 9.00 26.30
C GLU A 353 -15.56 9.56 25.02
N ASN A 354 -14.75 9.88 24.01
CA ASN A 354 -15.15 10.43 22.71
C ASN A 354 -15.39 9.34 21.64
N ALA A 355 -15.43 8.06 22.01
CA ALA A 355 -15.73 6.98 21.08
C ALA A 355 -17.12 7.15 20.46
N LYS A 356 -17.19 7.32 19.13
CA LYS A 356 -18.42 7.45 18.36
C LYS A 356 -18.25 6.81 16.98
N GLY A 357 -19.39 6.30 16.44
CA GLY A 357 -19.39 5.62 15.15
C GLY A 357 -18.88 4.19 15.25
N VAL A 358 -18.55 3.61 14.11
CA VAL A 358 -18.04 2.24 13.97
C VAL A 358 -16.79 2.26 13.12
N ALA A 359 -15.75 1.54 13.53
CA ALA A 359 -14.51 1.37 12.79
C ALA A 359 -14.27 -0.10 12.44
N ALA A 360 -13.76 -0.35 11.26
CA ALA A 360 -13.25 -1.66 10.83
C ALA A 360 -11.87 -1.49 10.17
N PRO A 361 -10.78 -1.58 10.94
CA PRO A 361 -9.46 -1.73 10.33
C PRO A 361 -9.35 -3.11 9.69
N TYR A 362 -8.99 -3.14 8.41
CA TYR A 362 -8.86 -4.38 7.63
C TYR A 362 -7.55 -4.40 6.87
N GLY A 363 -7.06 -5.61 6.59
CA GLY A 363 -5.91 -5.84 5.74
C GLY A 363 -6.33 -6.43 4.40
N ASP A 364 -5.47 -6.30 3.41
CA ASP A 364 -5.57 -6.98 2.12
C ASP A 364 -4.32 -7.85 1.91
N CYS A 365 -4.53 -9.08 1.45
CA CYS A 365 -3.46 -10.07 1.26
C CYS A 365 -3.46 -10.55 -0.19
N PRO A 366 -2.39 -10.33 -0.97
CA PRO A 366 -2.36 -10.70 -2.38
C PRO A 366 -2.31 -12.21 -2.63
N LEU A 367 -2.21 -13.03 -1.58
CA LEU A 367 -1.96 -14.48 -1.67
C LEU A 367 -3.15 -15.35 -1.22
N ASP A 368 -4.20 -14.79 -0.64
CA ASP A 368 -5.39 -15.53 -0.19
C ASP A 368 -6.39 -15.79 -1.33
N GLY A 369 -6.39 -14.93 -2.34
CA GLY A 369 -7.27 -15.01 -3.52
C GLY A 369 -8.50 -14.10 -3.41
N GLU A 370 -8.59 -13.29 -2.37
CA GLU A 370 -9.55 -12.19 -2.22
C GLU A 370 -8.88 -10.86 -2.62
N ARG A 371 -9.67 -9.83 -2.88
CA ARG A 371 -9.26 -8.46 -3.21
C ARG A 371 -10.03 -7.53 -2.30
N VAL A 372 -9.67 -7.56 -1.04
CA VAL A 372 -10.50 -6.94 0.02
C VAL A 372 -10.64 -5.44 -0.21
N GLY A 373 -9.55 -4.75 -0.51
CA GLY A 373 -9.55 -3.31 -0.76
C GLY A 373 -10.42 -2.92 -1.95
N GLU A 374 -10.33 -3.66 -3.06
CA GLU A 374 -11.15 -3.44 -4.24
C GLU A 374 -12.65 -3.66 -3.94
N MET A 375 -12.98 -4.75 -3.25
CA MET A 375 -14.38 -5.06 -2.90
C MET A 375 -14.98 -4.00 -1.98
N VAL A 376 -14.21 -3.47 -1.03
CA VAL A 376 -14.64 -2.34 -0.18
C VAL A 376 -14.94 -1.12 -1.04
N TYR A 377 -14.06 -0.75 -1.98
CA TYR A 377 -14.25 0.41 -2.85
C TYR A 377 -15.45 0.25 -3.78
N ILE A 378 -15.64 -0.94 -4.37
CA ILE A 378 -16.81 -1.24 -5.21
C ILE A 378 -18.11 -1.18 -4.39
N ASP A 379 -18.12 -1.70 -3.16
CA ASP A 379 -19.30 -1.66 -2.30
C ASP A 379 -19.68 -0.21 -1.95
N LEU A 380 -18.70 0.63 -1.60
CA LEU A 380 -18.93 2.05 -1.33
C LEU A 380 -19.48 2.79 -2.57
N LEU A 381 -18.88 2.58 -3.75
CA LEU A 381 -19.35 3.14 -5.01
C LEU A 381 -20.78 2.72 -5.34
N ASN A 382 -21.15 1.46 -5.08
CA ASN A 382 -22.48 0.95 -5.33
C ASN A 382 -23.53 1.48 -4.35
N ARG A 383 -23.13 1.78 -3.11
CA ARG A 383 -24.04 2.28 -2.06
C ARG A 383 -24.13 3.81 -1.98
N ALA A 384 -23.16 4.53 -2.56
CA ALA A 384 -23.18 5.99 -2.62
C ALA A 384 -24.50 6.52 -3.24
N ARG A 385 -25.08 7.57 -2.65
CA ARG A 385 -26.37 8.16 -3.04
C ARG A 385 -26.20 9.57 -3.57
N ASP A 386 -25.47 10.41 -2.82
CA ASP A 386 -25.30 11.83 -3.13
C ASP A 386 -23.91 12.10 -3.73
N TYR A 387 -22.84 11.66 -3.05
CA TYR A 387 -21.49 11.87 -3.52
C TYR A 387 -20.48 10.82 -3.03
N ILE A 388 -19.41 10.66 -3.79
CA ILE A 388 -18.20 9.98 -3.36
C ILE A 388 -16.98 10.78 -3.81
N HIS A 389 -16.18 11.21 -2.85
CA HIS A 389 -14.98 12.01 -3.05
C HIS A 389 -13.74 11.17 -2.76
N ILE A 390 -12.79 11.16 -3.69
CA ILE A 390 -11.66 10.26 -3.69
C ILE A 390 -10.35 11.03 -3.88
N MET A 391 -9.37 10.80 -3.01
CA MET A 391 -7.98 11.20 -3.23
C MET A 391 -7.11 9.97 -3.43
N THR A 392 -6.34 9.92 -4.52
CA THR A 392 -5.43 8.81 -4.80
C THR A 392 -4.21 9.28 -5.60
N PRO A 393 -3.00 8.71 -5.37
CA PRO A 393 -1.81 9.09 -6.14
C PRO A 393 -1.80 8.53 -7.56
N TYR A 394 -2.44 7.38 -7.77
CA TYR A 394 -2.43 6.66 -9.04
C TYR A 394 -3.86 6.28 -9.44
N LEU A 395 -4.09 6.24 -10.75
CA LEU A 395 -5.37 5.86 -11.35
C LEU A 395 -5.09 4.85 -12.48
N ILE A 396 -4.92 3.60 -12.11
CA ILE A 396 -4.60 2.50 -13.02
C ILE A 396 -5.62 1.39 -12.79
N LEU A 397 -6.81 1.63 -13.33
CA LEU A 397 -8.00 0.85 -13.02
C LEU A 397 -8.05 -0.45 -13.82
N ASP A 398 -8.59 -1.47 -13.20
CA ASP A 398 -9.14 -2.64 -13.88
C ASP A 398 -10.56 -2.34 -14.41
N GLY A 399 -11.18 -3.34 -15.05
CA GLY A 399 -12.50 -3.18 -15.64
C GLY A 399 -13.62 -3.06 -14.61
N GLU A 400 -13.47 -3.70 -13.47
CA GLU A 400 -14.46 -3.77 -12.39
C GLU A 400 -14.58 -2.40 -11.71
N LEU A 401 -13.47 -1.81 -11.27
CA LEU A 401 -13.46 -0.47 -10.67
C LEU A 401 -13.79 0.65 -11.66
N GLU A 402 -13.29 0.56 -12.92
CA GLU A 402 -13.67 1.52 -13.97
C GLU A 402 -15.18 1.51 -14.18
N THR A 403 -15.79 0.33 -14.23
CA THR A 403 -17.26 0.18 -14.37
C THR A 403 -18.00 0.72 -13.15
N ALA A 404 -17.53 0.43 -11.93
CA ALA A 404 -18.18 0.90 -10.71
C ALA A 404 -18.17 2.44 -10.60
N LEU A 405 -17.04 3.08 -10.93
CA LEU A 405 -16.91 4.55 -10.94
C LEU A 405 -17.88 5.19 -11.96
N LYS A 406 -17.90 4.66 -13.19
CA LYS A 406 -18.80 5.13 -14.25
C LYS A 406 -20.26 4.97 -13.87
N PHE A 407 -20.62 3.78 -13.40
CA PHE A 407 -21.99 3.48 -13.02
C PHE A 407 -22.50 4.35 -11.85
N ALA A 408 -21.63 4.64 -10.87
CA ALA A 408 -21.98 5.55 -9.79
C ALA A 408 -22.30 6.96 -10.33
N ALA A 409 -21.45 7.51 -11.22
CA ALA A 409 -21.67 8.82 -11.84
C ALA A 409 -22.92 8.82 -12.75
N GLU A 410 -23.13 7.79 -13.57
CA GLU A 410 -24.30 7.65 -14.44
C GLU A 410 -25.63 7.51 -13.68
N ARG A 411 -25.60 7.00 -12.41
CA ARG A 411 -26.73 7.01 -11.49
C ARG A 411 -27.05 8.39 -10.90
N GLY A 412 -26.19 9.40 -11.15
CA GLY A 412 -26.36 10.75 -10.62
C GLY A 412 -25.57 11.02 -9.33
N VAL A 413 -24.70 10.10 -8.88
CA VAL A 413 -23.79 10.33 -7.74
C VAL A 413 -22.70 11.30 -8.18
N ASP A 414 -22.37 12.29 -7.36
CA ASP A 414 -21.22 13.17 -7.58
C ASP A 414 -19.90 12.42 -7.30
N VAL A 415 -19.34 11.79 -8.32
CA VAL A 415 -18.06 11.08 -8.23
C VAL A 415 -16.93 12.03 -8.58
N HIS A 416 -16.10 12.40 -7.60
CA HIS A 416 -15.01 13.35 -7.81
C HIS A 416 -13.66 12.82 -7.33
N LEU A 417 -12.69 12.75 -8.25
CA LEU A 417 -11.33 12.30 -7.98
C LEU A 417 -10.35 13.47 -7.94
N ILE A 418 -9.52 13.54 -6.90
CA ILE A 418 -8.33 14.41 -6.84
C ILE A 418 -7.08 13.57 -7.05
N LEU A 419 -6.29 13.94 -8.07
CA LEU A 419 -5.06 13.29 -8.49
C LEU A 419 -3.87 14.26 -8.42
N PRO A 420 -2.61 13.76 -8.47
CA PRO A 420 -1.44 14.63 -8.46
C PRO A 420 -1.37 15.55 -9.69
N GLY A 421 -1.12 16.83 -9.48
CA GLY A 421 -0.79 17.78 -10.55
C GLY A 421 0.66 17.70 -11.00
N LYS A 422 1.57 17.26 -10.11
CA LYS A 422 2.98 16.99 -10.41
C LYS A 422 3.29 15.53 -10.11
N PRO A 423 3.61 14.71 -11.13
CA PRO A 423 3.86 13.28 -10.92
C PRO A 423 5.21 13.02 -10.25
N ASP A 424 5.28 11.95 -9.45
CA ASP A 424 6.54 11.36 -8.95
C ASP A 424 7.23 10.53 -10.04
N LYS A 425 6.43 9.87 -10.91
CA LYS A 425 6.88 8.99 -12.00
C LYS A 425 6.06 9.24 -13.26
N GLN A 426 6.77 9.33 -14.42
CA GLN A 426 6.13 9.67 -15.70
C GLN A 426 5.25 8.54 -16.27
N PHE A 427 5.65 7.26 -16.11
CA PHE A 427 4.89 6.13 -16.66
C PHE A 427 3.52 5.93 -15.99
N PRO A 428 3.40 5.85 -14.65
CA PRO A 428 2.10 5.81 -13.98
C PRO A 428 1.23 7.02 -14.29
N TYR A 429 1.82 8.20 -14.45
CA TYR A 429 1.09 9.40 -14.84
C TYR A 429 0.50 9.31 -16.26
N ALA A 430 1.29 8.84 -17.24
CA ALA A 430 0.81 8.63 -18.59
C ALA A 430 -0.31 7.59 -18.64
N LEU A 431 -0.19 6.53 -17.84
CA LEU A 431 -1.19 5.48 -17.75
C LEU A 431 -2.48 5.97 -17.07
N ALA A 432 -2.39 6.74 -15.99
CA ALA A 432 -3.54 7.38 -15.34
C ALA A 432 -4.33 8.25 -16.34
N LYS A 433 -3.62 9.05 -17.14
CA LYS A 433 -4.24 9.89 -18.19
C LYS A 433 -5.01 9.09 -19.24
N SER A 434 -4.66 7.84 -19.50
CA SER A 434 -5.36 7.00 -20.46
C SER A 434 -6.77 6.59 -20.01
N HIS A 435 -7.09 6.70 -18.72
CA HIS A 435 -8.43 6.44 -18.16
C HIS A 435 -9.33 7.68 -18.14
N TYR A 436 -8.77 8.91 -18.24
CA TYR A 436 -9.50 10.14 -18.04
C TYR A 436 -10.70 10.30 -18.97
N SER A 437 -10.51 10.11 -20.28
CA SER A 437 -11.59 10.33 -21.26
C SER A 437 -12.80 9.46 -20.95
N ALA A 438 -12.59 8.17 -20.69
CA ALA A 438 -13.67 7.22 -20.43
C ALA A 438 -14.43 7.52 -19.13
N LEU A 439 -13.77 8.04 -18.12
CA LEU A 439 -14.39 8.43 -16.86
C LEU A 439 -15.15 9.76 -16.98
N LEU A 440 -14.54 10.76 -17.63
CA LEU A 440 -15.16 12.07 -17.88
C LEU A 440 -16.41 11.95 -18.74
N ASP A 441 -16.40 11.07 -19.77
CA ASP A 441 -17.56 10.81 -20.64
C ASP A 441 -18.76 10.23 -19.87
N SER A 442 -18.53 9.52 -18.78
CA SER A 442 -19.57 8.98 -17.88
C SER A 442 -19.98 9.95 -16.75
N GLY A 443 -19.42 11.17 -16.71
CA GLY A 443 -19.77 12.18 -15.72
C GLY A 443 -18.91 12.18 -14.45
N VAL A 444 -17.89 11.32 -14.35
CA VAL A 444 -16.90 11.37 -13.27
C VAL A 444 -16.09 12.65 -13.35
N LYS A 445 -15.97 13.40 -12.27
CA LYS A 445 -15.16 14.61 -12.19
C LYS A 445 -13.73 14.27 -11.81
N ILE A 446 -12.76 14.90 -12.48
CA ILE A 446 -11.34 14.73 -12.22
C ILE A 446 -10.69 16.09 -12.01
N SER A 447 -9.94 16.23 -10.94
CA SER A 447 -9.17 17.43 -10.60
C SER A 447 -7.73 17.09 -10.28
N GLU A 448 -6.80 17.95 -10.69
CA GLU A 448 -5.36 17.78 -10.46
C GLU A 448 -4.86 18.82 -9.49
N TRP A 449 -4.33 18.38 -8.36
CA TRP A 449 -3.81 19.25 -7.32
C TRP A 449 -2.51 19.95 -7.76
N SER A 450 -2.60 21.26 -7.97
CA SER A 450 -1.54 22.06 -8.59
C SER A 450 -0.27 22.22 -7.75
N PRO A 451 -0.31 22.30 -6.39
CA PRO A 451 0.89 22.55 -5.58
C PRO A 451 1.93 21.43 -5.62
N GLY A 452 1.52 20.17 -5.89
CA GLY A 452 2.48 19.06 -5.87
C GLY A 452 1.88 17.69 -6.10
N PHE A 453 2.28 16.73 -5.24
CA PHE A 453 1.93 15.32 -5.33
C PHE A 453 0.92 14.94 -4.25
N VAL A 454 -0.28 14.51 -4.66
CA VAL A 454 -1.27 13.88 -3.76
C VAL A 454 -0.91 12.43 -3.59
N HIS A 455 -0.63 12.03 -2.35
CA HIS A 455 -0.33 10.63 -1.99
C HIS A 455 -1.38 10.05 -1.02
N ALA A 456 -2.38 10.80 -0.63
CA ALA A 456 -3.50 10.33 0.18
C ALA A 456 -4.28 9.21 -0.53
N LYS A 457 -4.80 8.25 0.22
CA LYS A 457 -5.73 7.21 -0.21
C LYS A 457 -6.95 7.32 0.68
N VAL A 458 -7.90 8.09 0.19
CA VAL A 458 -9.08 8.49 0.95
C VAL A 458 -10.31 8.34 0.08
N PHE A 459 -11.34 7.76 0.65
CA PHE A 459 -12.71 7.76 0.13
C PHE A 459 -13.61 8.35 1.19
N VAL A 460 -14.48 9.28 0.83
CA VAL A 460 -15.54 9.78 1.70
C VAL A 460 -16.85 9.76 0.94
N VAL A 461 -17.88 9.20 1.57
CA VAL A 461 -19.18 8.89 0.94
C VAL A 461 -20.30 9.51 1.76
N ASP A 462 -21.12 10.34 1.13
CA ASP A 462 -22.35 10.93 1.66
C ASP A 462 -22.23 11.55 3.07
N GLY A 463 -21.00 11.94 3.49
CA GLY A 463 -20.71 12.44 4.83
C GLY A 463 -20.92 11.42 5.96
N ARG A 464 -21.11 10.15 5.64
CA ARG A 464 -21.44 9.06 6.59
C ARG A 464 -20.39 7.97 6.67
N GLU A 465 -19.72 7.69 5.57
CA GLU A 465 -18.69 6.64 5.50
C GLU A 465 -17.39 7.21 4.96
N ALA A 466 -16.28 6.67 5.43
CA ALA A 466 -14.97 6.97 4.87
C ALA A 466 -14.04 5.77 4.95
N VAL A 467 -13.07 5.73 4.04
CA VAL A 467 -11.91 4.83 4.10
C VAL A 467 -10.64 5.65 4.04
N VAL A 468 -9.72 5.41 4.96
CA VAL A 468 -8.37 5.98 4.98
C VAL A 468 -7.39 4.83 5.15
N GLY A 469 -6.38 4.75 4.28
CA GLY A 469 -5.41 3.65 4.37
C GLY A 469 -4.25 3.77 3.40
N THR A 470 -3.76 2.62 2.99
CA THR A 470 -2.58 2.49 2.14
C THR A 470 -2.90 2.13 0.68
N ILE A 471 -4.15 1.72 0.39
CA ILE A 471 -4.59 1.09 -0.85
C ILE A 471 -4.79 2.13 -1.95
N ASN A 472 -3.92 2.13 -2.97
CA ASN A 472 -4.06 2.98 -4.15
C ASN A 472 -5.08 2.40 -5.14
N LEU A 473 -5.58 3.23 -6.07
CA LEU A 473 -6.31 2.78 -7.24
C LEU A 473 -5.34 2.36 -8.37
N ASP A 474 -4.53 1.33 -8.09
CA ASP A 474 -3.62 0.73 -9.06
C ASP A 474 -3.47 -0.79 -8.88
N TYR A 475 -3.02 -1.50 -9.94
CA TYR A 475 -2.89 -2.95 -9.92
C TYR A 475 -1.96 -3.46 -8.82
N ARG A 476 -0.91 -2.71 -8.45
CA ARG A 476 0.01 -3.17 -7.40
C ARG A 476 -0.68 -3.23 -6.05
N SER A 477 -1.40 -2.18 -5.70
CA SER A 477 -2.14 -2.15 -4.43
C SER A 477 -3.28 -3.16 -4.41
N LEU A 478 -4.02 -3.29 -5.51
CA LEU A 478 -5.23 -4.13 -5.54
C LEU A 478 -4.95 -5.63 -5.72
N TYR A 479 -3.74 -6.02 -6.25
CA TYR A 479 -3.46 -7.41 -6.64
C TYR A 479 -2.16 -7.98 -6.08
N HIS A 480 -1.20 -7.12 -5.64
CA HIS A 480 0.16 -7.57 -5.37
C HIS A 480 0.72 -7.15 -4.01
N HIS A 481 0.15 -6.14 -3.37
CA HIS A 481 0.67 -5.66 -2.10
C HIS A 481 -0.13 -6.19 -0.91
N PHE A 482 0.56 -6.35 0.22
CA PHE A 482 -0.11 -6.37 1.51
C PHE A 482 -0.46 -4.93 1.83
N GLU A 483 -1.71 -4.65 2.06
CA GLU A 483 -2.26 -3.32 2.32
C GLU A 483 -3.06 -3.31 3.61
N ASP A 484 -3.35 -2.10 4.12
CA ASP A 484 -4.28 -1.91 5.23
C ASP A 484 -5.10 -0.64 5.05
N ALA A 485 -6.29 -0.63 5.59
CA ALA A 485 -7.13 0.56 5.66
C ALA A 485 -8.10 0.49 6.83
N VAL A 486 -8.68 1.64 7.18
CA VAL A 486 -9.75 1.74 8.16
C VAL A 486 -11.01 2.21 7.44
N TRP A 487 -12.03 1.37 7.45
CA TRP A 487 -13.39 1.76 7.09
C TRP A 487 -14.10 2.31 8.33
N MET A 488 -14.70 3.49 8.19
CA MET A 488 -15.35 4.25 9.25
C MET A 488 -16.80 4.56 8.87
N VAL A 489 -17.71 4.41 9.82
CA VAL A 489 -19.14 4.74 9.63
C VAL A 489 -19.61 5.62 10.77
N ASP A 490 -20.24 6.74 10.44
CA ASP A 490 -20.79 7.75 11.37
C ASP A 490 -19.77 8.24 12.42
N ALA A 491 -18.49 8.27 12.02
CA ALA A 491 -17.39 8.77 12.84
C ALA A 491 -17.29 10.30 12.73
N PRO A 492 -17.06 11.03 13.83
CA PRO A 492 -16.94 12.50 13.80
C PRO A 492 -15.88 13.01 12.83
N CYS A 493 -14.77 12.31 12.68
CA CYS A 493 -13.66 12.67 11.79
C CYS A 493 -14.01 12.60 10.29
N ILE A 494 -15.12 11.99 9.91
CA ILE A 494 -15.57 11.96 8.50
C ILE A 494 -15.84 13.38 7.99
N ARG A 495 -16.31 14.28 8.86
CA ARG A 495 -16.47 15.69 8.52
C ARG A 495 -15.11 16.34 8.22
N ASP A 496 -14.09 16.02 9.00
CA ASP A 496 -12.74 16.57 8.81
C ASP A 496 -12.12 16.07 7.50
N ILE A 497 -12.41 14.79 7.15
CA ILE A 497 -11.99 14.20 5.87
C ILE A 497 -12.64 14.93 4.69
N GLU A 498 -13.95 15.20 4.77
CA GLU A 498 -14.67 15.93 3.72
C GLU A 498 -14.18 17.37 3.61
N GLN A 499 -13.97 18.05 4.73
CA GLN A 499 -13.43 19.42 4.74
C GLN A 499 -12.03 19.48 4.11
N ASP A 500 -11.17 18.49 4.40
CA ASP A 500 -9.84 18.38 3.80
C ASP A 500 -9.91 18.11 2.28
N PHE A 501 -10.86 17.30 1.83
CA PHE A 501 -11.11 17.11 0.40
C PHE A 501 -11.48 18.43 -0.27
N GLN A 502 -12.45 19.15 0.28
CA GLN A 502 -12.91 20.44 -0.28
C GLN A 502 -11.80 21.49 -0.30
N HIS A 503 -11.04 21.62 0.81
CA HIS A 503 -9.89 22.52 0.85
C HIS A 503 -8.79 22.14 -0.15
N THR A 504 -8.57 20.84 -0.38
CA THR A 504 -7.62 20.35 -1.39
C THR A 504 -8.13 20.68 -2.79
N LEU A 505 -9.44 20.53 -3.02
CA LEU A 505 -10.10 20.79 -4.30
C LEU A 505 -9.98 22.27 -4.73
N GLU A 506 -10.06 23.22 -3.79
CA GLU A 506 -9.86 24.66 -4.06
C GLU A 506 -8.50 24.96 -4.72
N GLN A 507 -7.49 24.12 -4.51
CA GLN A 507 -6.15 24.26 -5.06
C GLN A 507 -5.93 23.43 -6.35
N CYS A 508 -6.97 22.77 -6.83
CA CYS A 508 -6.91 21.91 -7.99
C CYS A 508 -7.23 22.64 -9.29
N ARG A 509 -6.70 22.08 -10.36
CA ARG A 509 -7.14 22.38 -11.73
C ARG A 509 -8.13 21.30 -12.17
N THR A 510 -9.33 21.68 -12.54
CA THR A 510 -10.31 20.77 -13.13
C THR A 510 -9.83 20.27 -14.48
N VAL A 511 -10.00 18.98 -14.74
CA VAL A 511 -9.70 18.36 -16.02
C VAL A 511 -10.97 18.32 -16.87
N GLU A 512 -10.93 18.96 -18.03
CA GLU A 512 -12.03 18.97 -19.00
C GLU A 512 -11.75 17.98 -20.13
N ASN A 513 -12.80 17.29 -20.58
CA ASN A 513 -12.73 16.42 -21.76
C ASN A 513 -12.85 17.21 -23.06
N THR A 514 -11.99 18.21 -23.24
CA THR A 514 -11.97 19.03 -24.45
C THR A 514 -10.79 18.66 -25.34
N SER A 515 -10.95 18.84 -26.66
CA SER A 515 -9.87 18.72 -27.66
C SER A 515 -8.66 19.62 -27.37
N ALA A 516 -8.82 20.58 -26.45
CA ALA A 516 -7.80 21.52 -26.02
C ALA A 516 -6.95 21.00 -24.84
N SER A 517 -7.28 19.88 -24.21
CA SER A 517 -6.50 19.37 -23.07
C SER A 517 -5.06 19.03 -23.49
N ILE A 518 -4.10 19.31 -22.59
CA ILE A 518 -2.67 19.02 -22.82
C ILE A 518 -2.45 17.54 -23.15
N TRP A 519 -3.25 16.65 -22.57
CA TRP A 519 -3.24 15.22 -22.85
C TRP A 519 -3.61 14.90 -24.31
N GLN A 520 -4.68 15.49 -24.82
CA GLN A 520 -5.13 15.24 -26.20
C GLN A 520 -4.15 15.80 -27.24
N LYS A 521 -3.38 16.86 -26.89
CA LYS A 521 -2.34 17.45 -27.76
C LYS A 521 -1.03 16.69 -27.74
N ASN A 522 -0.74 15.90 -26.69
CA ASN A 522 0.52 15.15 -26.56
C ASN A 522 0.38 13.71 -27.07
N TYR A 523 0.49 13.54 -28.41
CA TYR A 523 0.36 12.24 -29.07
C TYR A 523 1.34 11.19 -28.54
N LEU A 524 2.57 11.58 -28.16
CA LEU A 524 3.56 10.65 -27.63
C LEU A 524 3.15 10.11 -26.25
N LEU A 525 2.67 10.99 -25.38
CA LEU A 525 2.20 10.62 -24.05
C LEU A 525 0.95 9.70 -24.16
N ARG A 526 0.03 9.99 -25.10
CA ARG A 526 -1.13 9.15 -25.38
C ARG A 526 -0.72 7.76 -25.87
N ALA A 527 0.16 7.70 -26.87
CA ALA A 527 0.66 6.42 -27.38
C ALA A 527 1.35 5.59 -26.29
N THR A 528 2.16 6.26 -25.46
CA THR A 528 2.81 5.62 -24.29
C THR A 528 1.76 5.08 -23.32
N GLY A 529 0.74 5.86 -22.95
CA GLY A 529 -0.34 5.42 -22.06
C GLY A 529 -1.12 4.23 -22.61
N MET A 530 -1.44 4.24 -23.91
CA MET A 530 -2.14 3.13 -24.58
C MET A 530 -1.31 1.84 -24.57
N LEU A 531 0.00 1.94 -24.85
CA LEU A 531 0.90 0.78 -24.82
C LEU A 531 1.06 0.26 -23.39
N LEU A 532 1.24 1.15 -22.41
CA LEU A 532 1.35 0.78 -21.02
C LEU A 532 0.07 0.13 -20.47
N LYS A 533 -1.11 0.51 -20.97
CA LYS A 533 -2.39 -0.11 -20.58
C LYS A 533 -2.44 -1.61 -20.89
N VAL A 534 -1.77 -2.04 -21.98
CA VAL A 534 -1.69 -3.46 -22.34
C VAL A 534 -0.88 -4.26 -21.32
N ILE A 535 0.16 -3.67 -20.72
CA ILE A 535 1.07 -4.37 -19.78
C ILE A 535 0.82 -3.97 -18.32
N ALA A 536 -0.13 -3.07 -18.05
CA ALA A 536 -0.45 -2.58 -16.72
C ALA A 536 -0.66 -3.70 -15.67
N PRO A 537 -1.35 -4.82 -16.00
CA PRO A 537 -1.52 -5.93 -15.05
C PRO A 537 -0.23 -6.67 -14.67
N LEU A 538 0.89 -6.40 -15.39
CA LEU A 538 2.21 -6.99 -15.10
C LEU A 538 3.15 -5.98 -14.41
N LEU A 539 2.78 -4.69 -14.35
CA LEU A 539 3.56 -3.61 -13.73
C LEU A 539 3.20 -3.46 -12.26
#